data_44736392dd6677845878c7c4e6cc783f
#
_entry.id   44736392dd6677845878c7c4e6cc783f
#
_cell.length_a   1.000
_cell.length_b   1.000
_cell.length_c   1.000
_cell.angle_alpha   90.00
_cell.angle_beta   90.00
_cell.angle_gamma   90.00
#
_symmetry.space_group_name_H-M   'P 1'
#
loop_
_entity.id
_entity.type
_entity.pdbx_description
1 polymer ?
#
loop_
_entity_poly.entity_id
_entity_poly.type
_entity_poly.pdbx_seq_one_letter_code
_entity_poly.pdbx_strand_id
1 'polypeptide(L)'
;MNESKLREQICLLATSMFERGLTHGSTGNISVRLDDNNILVTPSGSSFGRLDPNQIVKVSKSGEIIGSTTPTKELPLHQAFYETRGMKSGAVVHLQIGRAHV
;
A
#
# COMPACT_ATOMS: atom_id res chain seq x y z
N MET A 1 8.13 -1.40 -15.07
CA MET A 1 7.35 -2.58 -14.62
C MET A 1 5.88 -2.28 -14.75
N ASN A 2 5.09 -3.22 -15.21
CA ASN A 2 3.69 -2.93 -15.45
C ASN A 2 2.86 -3.00 -14.16
N GLU A 3 1.69 -2.42 -14.22
CA GLU A 3 0.81 -2.31 -13.06
C GLU A 3 0.39 -3.67 -12.52
N SER A 4 0.09 -4.62 -13.39
CA SER A 4 -0.32 -5.97 -12.97
C SER A 4 0.73 -6.65 -12.11
N LYS A 5 1.98 -6.55 -12.53
CA LYS A 5 3.07 -7.14 -11.76
C LYS A 5 3.28 -6.45 -10.44
N LEU A 6 3.13 -5.13 -10.42
CA LEU A 6 3.25 -4.39 -9.16
C LEU A 6 2.16 -4.76 -8.17
N ARG A 7 0.94 -4.95 -8.67
CA ARG A 7 -0.16 -5.40 -7.82
C ARG A 7 0.15 -6.76 -7.20
N GLU A 8 0.66 -7.68 -8.00
CA GLU A 8 1.04 -9.00 -7.51
C GLU A 8 2.17 -8.92 -6.49
N GLN A 9 3.15 -8.07 -6.74
CA GLN A 9 4.27 -7.91 -5.83
C GLN A 9 3.85 -7.32 -4.49
N ILE A 10 2.91 -6.39 -4.48
CA ILE A 10 2.37 -5.87 -3.23
C ILE A 10 1.76 -7.01 -2.42
N CYS A 11 0.98 -7.87 -3.07
CA CYS A 11 0.34 -8.97 -2.40
C CYS A 11 1.34 -10.00 -1.88
N LEU A 12 2.38 -10.30 -2.66
CA LEU A 12 3.41 -11.23 -2.23
C LEU A 12 4.19 -10.69 -1.03
N LEU A 13 4.53 -9.41 -1.07
CA LEU A 13 5.22 -8.78 0.05
C LEU A 13 4.35 -8.77 1.30
N ALA A 14 3.08 -8.43 1.14
CA ALA A 14 2.15 -8.40 2.25
C ALA A 14 2.00 -9.79 2.89
N THR A 15 1.87 -10.82 2.07
CA THR A 15 1.78 -12.19 2.57
C THR A 15 3.03 -12.58 3.34
N SER A 16 4.20 -12.24 2.80
CA SER A 16 5.45 -12.53 3.46
C SER A 16 5.55 -11.88 4.84
N MET A 17 5.17 -10.61 4.93
CA MET A 17 5.18 -9.90 6.21
C MET A 17 4.19 -10.50 7.20
N PHE A 18 3.02 -10.88 6.72
CA PHE A 18 2.01 -11.49 7.57
C PHE A 18 2.51 -12.83 8.13
N GLU A 19 3.11 -13.65 7.28
CA GLU A 19 3.63 -14.95 7.69
C GLU A 19 4.80 -14.85 8.64
N ARG A 20 5.54 -13.75 8.57
CA ARG A 20 6.63 -13.50 9.50
C ARG A 20 6.20 -12.86 10.81
N GLY A 21 4.91 -12.63 10.98
CA GLY A 21 4.39 -12.03 12.19
C GLY A 21 4.63 -10.53 12.32
N LEU A 22 4.95 -9.87 11.21
CA LEU A 22 5.20 -8.43 11.23
C LEU A 22 3.94 -7.60 11.21
N THR A 23 2.82 -8.18 10.83
CA THR A 23 1.52 -7.51 10.84
C THR A 23 0.46 -8.42 11.43
N HIS A 24 -0.56 -7.82 11.99
CA HIS A 24 -1.69 -8.55 12.56
C HIS A 24 -2.97 -7.92 12.04
N GLY A 25 -3.91 -8.75 11.63
CA GLY A 25 -5.19 -8.28 11.14
C GLY A 25 -5.02 -7.31 9.97
N SER A 26 -5.49 -6.10 10.13
CA SER A 26 -5.47 -5.10 9.08
C SER A 26 -4.59 -3.89 9.41
N THR A 27 -3.51 -4.11 10.15
CA THR A 27 -2.73 -3.02 10.71
C THR A 27 -1.65 -2.44 9.79
N GLY A 28 -1.29 -3.10 8.70
CA GLY A 28 -0.26 -2.60 7.81
C GLY A 28 -0.82 -2.00 6.54
N ASN A 29 -0.02 -1.20 5.84
CA ASN A 29 -0.39 -0.72 4.52
C ASN A 29 0.85 -0.50 3.67
N ILE A 30 0.68 -0.69 2.38
CA ILE A 30 1.76 -0.60 1.39
C ILE A 30 1.28 0.22 0.22
N SER A 31 2.15 1.07 -0.30
CA SER A 31 1.88 1.73 -1.57
C SER A 31 3.10 1.67 -2.47
N VAL A 32 2.86 1.78 -3.78
CA VAL A 32 3.91 1.80 -4.78
C VAL A 32 3.56 2.88 -5.79
N ARG A 33 4.53 3.67 -6.20
CA ARG A 33 4.32 4.69 -7.21
C ARG A 33 4.57 4.11 -8.60
N LEU A 34 3.64 4.39 -9.50
CA LEU A 34 3.74 3.98 -10.89
C LEU A 34 4.52 5.03 -11.70
N ASP A 35 4.93 4.65 -12.91
CA ASP A 35 5.70 5.54 -13.78
C ASP A 35 4.96 6.82 -14.15
N ASP A 36 3.64 6.78 -14.17
CA ASP A 36 2.80 7.94 -14.49
C ASP A 36 2.46 8.79 -13.26
N ASN A 37 3.13 8.53 -12.15
CA ASN A 37 2.92 9.21 -10.87
C ASN A 37 1.60 8.90 -10.17
N ASN A 38 0.83 7.97 -10.69
CA ASN A 38 -0.27 7.39 -9.92
C ASN A 38 0.31 6.45 -8.89
N ILE A 39 -0.43 6.13 -7.86
CA ILE A 39 0.03 5.16 -6.86
C ILE A 39 -0.95 4.01 -6.74
N LEU A 40 -0.41 2.85 -6.37
CA LEU A 40 -1.20 1.71 -5.96
C LEU A 40 -1.07 1.62 -4.45
N VAL A 41 -2.18 1.43 -3.76
CA VAL A 41 -2.15 1.37 -2.29
C VAL A 41 -3.12 0.29 -1.81
N THR A 42 -2.80 -0.31 -0.67
CA THR A 42 -3.63 -1.35 -0.09
C THR A 42 -5.00 -0.80 0.31
N PRO A 43 -6.05 -1.61 0.20
CA PRO A 43 -7.39 -1.14 0.53
C PRO A 43 -7.62 -1.04 2.03
N SER A 44 -8.63 -0.28 2.41
CA SER A 44 -9.00 -0.07 3.80
C SER A 44 -9.46 -1.40 4.44
N GLY A 45 -8.99 -1.64 5.64
CA GLY A 45 -9.44 -2.78 6.43
C GLY A 45 -9.01 -4.15 5.90
N SER A 46 -8.06 -4.18 4.96
CA SER A 46 -7.62 -5.45 4.40
C SER A 46 -6.55 -6.11 5.27
N SER A 47 -6.55 -7.44 5.28
CA SER A 47 -5.52 -8.20 5.94
C SER A 47 -4.41 -8.52 4.94
N PHE A 48 -3.16 -8.36 5.36
CA PHE A 48 -2.01 -8.68 4.50
C PHE A 48 -1.98 -10.16 4.09
N GLY A 49 -2.58 -11.02 4.89
CA GLY A 49 -2.63 -12.43 4.55
C GLY A 49 -3.66 -12.78 3.47
N ARG A 50 -4.49 -11.83 3.09
CA ARG A 50 -5.60 -12.09 2.16
C ARG A 50 -5.75 -11.06 1.07
N LEU A 51 -4.70 -10.33 0.76
CA LEU A 51 -4.79 -9.32 -0.29
C LEU A 51 -4.96 -9.95 -1.66
N ASP A 52 -5.87 -9.37 -2.43
CA ASP A 52 -6.12 -9.75 -3.81
C ASP A 52 -5.58 -8.63 -4.70
N PRO A 53 -4.77 -8.95 -5.72
CA PRO A 53 -4.25 -7.91 -6.62
C PRO A 53 -5.32 -7.01 -7.21
N ASN A 54 -6.51 -7.56 -7.47
CA ASN A 54 -7.60 -6.78 -8.05
C ASN A 54 -8.24 -5.82 -7.06
N GLN A 55 -7.98 -5.96 -5.78
CA GLN A 55 -8.50 -5.08 -4.75
C GLN A 55 -7.56 -3.94 -4.40
N ILE A 56 -6.32 -3.99 -4.86
CA ILE A 56 -5.37 -2.90 -4.67
C ILE A 56 -5.93 -1.65 -5.35
N VAL A 57 -5.91 -0.53 -4.64
CA VAL A 57 -6.53 0.70 -5.09
C VAL A 57 -5.55 1.55 -5.87
N LYS A 58 -5.98 2.06 -7.02
CA LYS A 58 -5.18 3.00 -7.79
C LYS A 58 -5.65 4.42 -7.47
N VAL A 59 -4.71 5.29 -7.16
CA VAL A 59 -5.00 6.68 -6.83
C VAL A 59 -4.19 7.57 -7.74
N SER A 60 -4.82 8.57 -8.34
CA SER A 60 -4.14 9.47 -9.24
C SER A 60 -3.23 10.42 -8.47
N LYS A 61 -2.34 11.09 -9.20
CA LYS A 61 -1.44 12.08 -8.61
C LYS A 61 -2.22 13.18 -7.87
N SER A 62 -3.40 13.51 -8.34
CA SER A 62 -4.23 14.54 -7.71
C SER A 62 -5.06 14.02 -6.54
N GLY A 63 -4.96 12.73 -6.23
CA GLY A 63 -5.66 12.15 -5.10
C GLY A 63 -6.99 11.48 -5.44
N GLU A 64 -7.33 11.39 -6.72
CA GLU A 64 -8.59 10.78 -7.11
C GLU A 64 -8.47 9.25 -7.16
N ILE A 65 -9.47 8.58 -6.61
CA ILE A 65 -9.51 7.13 -6.63
C ILE A 65 -9.98 6.65 -7.99
N ILE A 66 -9.20 5.77 -8.60
CA ILE A 66 -9.53 5.19 -9.88
C ILE A 66 -10.07 3.80 -9.61
N GLY A 67 -11.39 3.67 -9.68
CA GLY A 67 -12.08 2.42 -9.35
C GLY A 67 -13.04 2.62 -8.21
N SER A 68 -13.49 1.52 -7.60
CA SER A 68 -14.53 1.55 -6.59
C SER A 68 -14.10 1.09 -5.21
N THR A 69 -12.86 0.63 -5.06
CA THR A 69 -12.37 0.15 -3.77
C THR A 69 -11.85 1.31 -2.94
N THR A 70 -12.13 1.30 -1.64
CA THR A 70 -11.69 2.35 -0.74
C THR A 70 -10.24 2.13 -0.32
N PRO A 71 -9.37 3.14 -0.48
CA PRO A 71 -7.97 3.00 -0.08
C PRO A 71 -7.82 3.01 1.44
N THR A 72 -6.63 2.61 1.91
CA THR A 72 -6.31 2.67 3.33
C THR A 72 -6.54 4.07 3.88
N LYS A 73 -6.91 4.14 5.15
CA LYS A 73 -7.07 5.42 5.85
C LYS A 73 -5.73 6.16 5.99
N GLU A 74 -4.63 5.46 5.79
CA GLU A 74 -3.30 6.04 5.85
C GLU A 74 -2.84 6.62 4.51
N LEU A 75 -3.74 6.69 3.53
CA LEU A 75 -3.40 7.27 2.23
C LEU A 75 -2.72 8.65 2.34
N PRO A 76 -3.18 9.57 3.22
CA PRO A 76 -2.50 10.86 3.34
C PRO A 76 -1.03 10.74 3.75
N LEU A 77 -0.70 9.78 4.59
CA LEU A 77 0.68 9.53 4.98
C LEU A 77 1.52 9.13 3.77
N HIS A 78 1.00 8.21 2.96
CA HIS A 78 1.70 7.77 1.75
C HIS A 78 1.88 8.92 0.76
N GLN A 79 0.84 9.72 0.56
CA GLN A 79 0.91 10.86 -0.35
C GLN A 79 1.93 11.89 0.11
N ALA A 80 1.95 12.19 1.40
CA ALA A 80 2.92 13.13 1.96
C ALA A 80 4.34 12.63 1.78
N PHE A 81 4.55 11.34 1.93
CA PHE A 81 5.87 10.74 1.75
C PHE A 81 6.36 10.91 0.32
N TYR A 82 5.48 10.65 -0.65
CA TYR A 82 5.86 10.80 -2.06
C TYR A 82 6.12 12.27 -2.41
N GLU A 83 5.34 13.20 -1.89
CA GLU A 83 5.58 14.61 -2.11
C GLU A 83 6.93 15.05 -1.55
N THR A 84 7.26 14.58 -0.34
CA THR A 84 8.49 14.95 0.33
C THR A 84 9.72 14.37 -0.36
N ARG A 85 9.64 13.10 -0.76
CA ARG A 85 10.76 12.40 -1.38
C ARG A 85 10.81 12.57 -2.89
N GLY A 86 9.72 13.04 -3.47
CA GLY A 86 9.65 13.30 -4.90
C GLY A 86 9.82 12.02 -5.71
N MET A 87 10.52 12.16 -6.83
CA MET A 87 10.67 11.04 -7.78
C MET A 87 11.56 9.93 -7.29
N LYS A 88 12.21 10.10 -6.16
CA LYS A 88 13.16 9.10 -5.69
C LYS A 88 12.53 7.96 -4.92
N SER A 89 11.28 8.13 -4.48
CA SER A 89 10.61 7.07 -3.74
C SER A 89 9.74 6.25 -4.64
N GLY A 90 9.97 4.93 -4.65
CA GLY A 90 9.15 4.01 -5.44
C GLY A 90 8.08 3.31 -4.63
N ALA A 91 8.28 3.17 -3.33
CA ALA A 91 7.36 2.43 -2.46
C ALA A 91 7.40 2.92 -1.03
N VAL A 92 6.29 2.75 -0.32
CA VAL A 92 6.21 3.05 1.10
C VAL A 92 5.54 1.86 1.79
N VAL A 93 6.17 1.37 2.84
CA VAL A 93 5.61 0.30 3.67
C VAL A 93 5.44 0.85 5.08
N HIS A 94 4.21 0.84 5.55
CA HIS A 94 3.89 1.30 6.90
C HIS A 94 3.37 0.11 7.71
N LEU A 95 4.06 -0.17 8.80
CA LEU A 95 3.68 -1.27 9.68
C LEU A 95 3.45 -0.72 11.08
N GLN A 96 2.42 -1.24 11.73
CA GLN A 96 2.24 -1.01 13.15
C GLN A 96 2.69 -2.29 13.84
N ILE A 97 3.92 -2.29 14.31
CA ILE A 97 4.53 -3.47 14.87
C ILE A 97 4.35 -3.49 16.37
N GLY A 98 3.64 -4.46 16.85
CA GLY A 98 3.47 -4.69 18.25
C GLY A 98 2.75 -3.58 18.95
N ARG A 99 2.98 -3.45 20.26
CA ARG A 99 2.40 -2.47 21.04
C ARG A 99 3.27 -1.44 21.23
N ALA A 100 2.75 -0.40 21.26
CA ALA A 100 3.54 0.74 21.40
C ALA A 100 4.36 0.71 22.58
N HIS A 101 4.31 -0.03 23.41
CA HIS A 101 5.16 0.06 24.38
C HIS A 101 5.79 -1.01 24.52
N VAL A 102 5.75 -1.28 24.11
CA VAL A 102 6.40 -2.07 24.51
C VAL A 102 7.19 -1.88 24.61
#